data_97fe6e5805cfa027c929ef147d0408fb
#
_entry.id   97fe6e5805cfa027c929ef147d0408fb
#
_cell.length_a   1.000
_cell.length_b   1.000
_cell.length_c   1.000
_cell.angle_alpha   90.00
_cell.angle_beta   90.00
_cell.angle_gamma   90.00
#
_symmetry.space_group_name_H-M   'P 1'
#
loop_
_entity.id
_entity.type
_entity.pdbx_description
1 polymer ?
#
loop_
_entity_poly.entity_id
_entity_poly.type
_entity_poly.pdbx_seq_one_letter_code
_entity_poly.pdbx_strand_id
1 'polypeptide(L)'
;MTRKRSQSGRARKYIAVMLAVVLIMPFMLINESMAADQNTNLQQLYNHKIARGIFFQANNYNDYQGTGQREREYIITADLSDPTVQAISGKANDKVLKLGTVSSQIAEEQGKGRNVVAGINGDMFNISLGTMHYGEPLGLQVKDGKMLVGFSTVGSASRFPVFAIDKNRKAMIAYLSMDNQLSVVDSKYEKAYGSANPNLTTTIDTINRINTQIMGDKMILITPQLTDHPTVGFTNEQAANGTLTVLKNISGENDGSVRLGQEYEAEVVSIIDTSTGSKSITIPSDGMVLASQGIKATWVKEHLKTGDKVRFSFNLKDQSNKRLELDQAVTAWLPLVENGQALTRAHMTEKCKYDWDRGATVIDARDKARTAIGFTRDNKVVALVFDGGGAGRDSYGLNLPDMAIRMQQLGAVAAVSLDGGGSTQINTRLFGETKVNVINNTSDGKERPVSNTILFASNVSKSNDVKELMVNRDITIFKNTTYAFQVRGQDSNGNPVDLSKADIKWSLNSATGANAVKNNGSIDKKGVFTAGTLPGIVTVEASLGDVKAVARVNVVGSIDRLAFTESGIL
;
A
#
# COMPACT_ATOMS: atom_id res chain seq x y z
N MET A 1 -29.76 29.83 -69.71
CA MET A 1 -31.07 29.79 -69.01
C MET A 1 -31.22 28.41 -68.43
N THR A 2 -31.19 28.29 -67.12
CA THR A 2 -31.95 27.34 -66.28
C THR A 2 -31.37 27.36 -64.88
N ARG A 3 -32.19 27.77 -63.91
CA ARG A 3 -31.91 27.92 -62.48
C ARG A 3 -31.60 26.56 -61.84
N LYS A 4 -30.50 26.45 -61.06
CA LYS A 4 -30.37 25.45 -60.02
C LYS A 4 -30.66 26.10 -58.66
N ARG A 5 -31.77 25.71 -58.03
CA ARG A 5 -32.16 26.08 -56.68
C ARG A 5 -31.36 25.26 -55.67
N SER A 6 -30.94 25.94 -54.61
CA SER A 6 -30.19 25.43 -53.48
C SER A 6 -30.95 24.40 -52.65
N GLN A 7 -30.30 23.25 -52.36
CA GLN A 7 -30.67 22.35 -51.29
C GLN A 7 -29.65 22.49 -50.13
N SER A 8 -29.69 23.59 -49.40
CA SER A 8 -28.76 23.79 -48.28
C SER A 8 -29.43 23.99 -46.90
N GLY A 9 -30.76 23.80 -46.81
CA GLY A 9 -31.53 24.11 -45.60
C GLY A 9 -31.88 22.94 -44.69
N ARG A 10 -31.74 21.68 -45.14
CA ARG A 10 -32.14 20.50 -44.34
C ARG A 10 -30.99 19.75 -43.67
N ALA A 11 -29.76 19.88 -44.14
CA ALA A 11 -28.59 19.22 -43.53
C ALA A 11 -28.13 19.85 -42.21
N ARG A 12 -28.40 21.15 -41.98
CA ARG A 12 -27.99 21.83 -40.75
C ARG A 12 -28.87 21.56 -39.51
N LYS A 13 -30.10 21.06 -39.69
CA LYS A 13 -30.97 20.70 -38.57
C LYS A 13 -30.68 19.29 -37.99
N TYR A 14 -30.15 18.41 -38.79
CA TYR A 14 -29.80 17.05 -38.32
C TYR A 14 -28.43 16.98 -37.65
N ILE A 15 -27.51 17.86 -37.99
CA ILE A 15 -26.19 17.95 -37.33
C ILE A 15 -26.31 18.56 -35.93
N ALA A 16 -27.24 19.50 -35.69
CA ALA A 16 -27.48 20.07 -34.37
C ALA A 16 -28.17 19.13 -33.40
N VAL A 17 -28.97 18.18 -33.88
CA VAL A 17 -29.63 17.15 -33.04
C VAL A 17 -28.66 15.97 -32.72
N MET A 18 -27.73 15.64 -33.63
CA MET A 18 -26.68 14.65 -33.33
C MET A 18 -25.60 15.15 -32.37
N LEU A 19 -25.24 16.45 -32.38
CA LEU A 19 -24.30 17.01 -31.42
C LEU A 19 -24.90 17.18 -30.01
N ALA A 20 -26.23 17.36 -29.89
CA ALA A 20 -26.87 17.47 -28.59
C ALA A 20 -27.08 16.11 -27.90
N VAL A 21 -27.14 15.00 -28.65
CA VAL A 21 -27.24 13.63 -28.10
C VAL A 21 -25.89 13.07 -27.69
N VAL A 22 -24.78 13.56 -28.25
CA VAL A 22 -23.40 13.15 -27.90
C VAL A 22 -22.84 13.86 -26.66
N LEU A 23 -23.46 14.96 -26.22
CA LEU A 23 -23.02 15.74 -25.03
C LEU A 23 -23.78 15.43 -23.74
N ILE A 24 -24.77 14.53 -23.75
CA ILE A 24 -25.52 14.10 -22.56
C ILE A 24 -25.21 12.63 -22.17
N MET A 25 -24.33 11.92 -22.89
CA MET A 25 -23.96 10.53 -22.62
C MET A 25 -22.60 10.25 -21.93
N PRO A 26 -21.89 11.18 -21.29
CA PRO A 26 -20.73 10.75 -20.50
C PRO A 26 -21.04 10.58 -19.00
N PHE A 27 -22.29 10.73 -18.54
CA PHE A 27 -22.60 10.58 -17.10
C PHE A 27 -23.38 9.33 -16.71
N MET A 28 -23.75 8.47 -17.66
CA MET A 28 -24.45 7.19 -17.39
C MET A 28 -23.67 5.92 -17.76
N LEU A 29 -22.40 6.01 -18.14
CA LEU A 29 -21.59 4.85 -18.55
C LEU A 29 -20.40 4.56 -17.63
N ILE A 30 -20.45 4.96 -16.36
CA ILE A 30 -19.46 4.54 -15.36
C ILE A 30 -19.96 3.38 -14.47
N ASN A 31 -21.17 2.87 -14.72
CA ASN A 31 -21.72 1.74 -13.95
C ASN A 31 -21.88 0.43 -14.72
N GLU A 32 -21.38 0.30 -15.93
CA GLU A 32 -21.49 -0.97 -16.69
C GLU A 32 -20.18 -1.38 -17.30
N SER A 33 -19.23 -1.84 -16.49
CA SER A 33 -18.32 -2.92 -16.86
C SER A 33 -17.61 -3.53 -15.65
N MET A 34 -18.33 -3.83 -14.61
CA MET A 34 -18.05 -5.02 -13.83
C MET A 34 -18.97 -6.08 -14.42
N ALA A 35 -18.46 -6.87 -15.37
CA ALA A 35 -19.13 -8.09 -15.75
C ALA A 35 -19.43 -8.83 -14.45
N ALA A 36 -20.69 -8.88 -14.04
CA ALA A 36 -21.12 -9.66 -12.91
C ALA A 36 -20.67 -11.09 -13.21
N ASP A 37 -19.71 -11.55 -12.43
CA ASP A 37 -19.33 -12.96 -12.42
C ASP A 37 -20.57 -13.71 -11.95
N GLN A 38 -21.33 -14.28 -12.89
CA GLN A 38 -22.68 -14.84 -12.67
C GLN A 38 -22.67 -16.09 -11.78
N ASN A 39 -21.51 -16.47 -11.23
CA ASN A 39 -21.32 -17.70 -10.46
C ASN A 39 -20.81 -17.52 -9.04
N THR A 40 -20.70 -16.30 -8.52
CA THR A 40 -20.23 -16.10 -7.16
C THR A 40 -21.40 -15.65 -6.28
N ASN A 41 -21.61 -16.36 -5.18
CA ASN A 41 -22.48 -15.91 -4.07
C ASN A 41 -21.82 -14.70 -3.36
N LEU A 42 -21.52 -13.66 -4.15
CA LEU A 42 -20.88 -12.42 -3.70
C LEU A 42 -21.86 -11.60 -2.88
N GLN A 43 -21.50 -11.32 -1.65
CA GLN A 43 -22.17 -10.34 -0.81
C GLN A 43 -21.24 -9.14 -0.60
N GLN A 44 -21.54 -8.01 -1.26
CA GLN A 44 -20.86 -6.75 -0.98
C GLN A 44 -21.30 -6.24 0.40
N LEU A 45 -20.34 -6.21 1.33
CA LEU A 45 -20.58 -5.75 2.71
C LEU A 45 -20.38 -4.24 2.84
N TYR A 46 -19.48 -3.68 2.05
CA TYR A 46 -19.08 -2.29 2.14
C TYR A 46 -18.53 -1.81 0.81
N ASN A 47 -18.87 -0.59 0.38
CA ASN A 47 -18.28 0.06 -0.79
C ASN A 47 -18.52 1.58 -0.69
N HIS A 48 -17.57 2.29 -0.12
CA HIS A 48 -17.70 3.72 0.10
C HIS A 48 -16.39 4.46 -0.14
N LYS A 49 -16.55 5.70 -0.53
CA LYS A 49 -15.49 6.69 -0.49
C LYS A 49 -15.09 6.93 0.97
N ILE A 50 -13.81 6.75 1.29
CA ILE A 50 -13.26 6.98 2.64
C ILE A 50 -12.46 8.29 2.72
N ALA A 51 -12.02 8.80 1.56
CA ALA A 51 -11.46 10.12 1.38
C ALA A 51 -11.56 10.49 -0.11
N ARG A 52 -11.31 11.75 -0.46
CA ARG A 52 -11.23 12.16 -1.86
C ARG A 52 -10.21 11.31 -2.61
N GLY A 53 -10.66 10.71 -3.71
CA GLY A 53 -9.87 9.83 -4.55
C GLY A 53 -9.50 8.47 -3.93
N ILE A 54 -10.01 8.14 -2.73
CA ILE A 54 -9.75 6.85 -2.07
C ILE A 54 -11.06 6.16 -1.70
N PHE A 55 -11.21 4.91 -2.17
CA PHE A 55 -12.37 4.05 -1.91
C PHE A 55 -11.95 2.79 -1.18
N PHE A 56 -12.83 2.31 -0.32
CA PHE A 56 -12.68 1.02 0.35
C PHE A 56 -13.88 0.14 0.06
N GLN A 57 -13.62 -1.12 -0.27
CA GLN A 57 -14.65 -2.15 -0.51
C GLN A 57 -14.31 -3.39 0.31
N ALA A 58 -15.35 -4.03 0.87
CA ALA A 58 -15.26 -5.31 1.53
C ALA A 58 -16.34 -6.24 1.00
N ASN A 59 -15.96 -7.46 0.69
CA ASN A 59 -16.81 -8.49 0.10
C ASN A 59 -16.71 -9.81 0.86
N ASN A 60 -17.84 -10.53 0.94
CA ASN A 60 -17.87 -11.93 1.33
C ASN A 60 -18.27 -12.78 0.13
N TYR A 61 -17.59 -13.89 -0.04
CA TYR A 61 -17.98 -14.96 -0.95
C TYR A 61 -18.40 -16.17 -0.12
N ASN A 62 -19.63 -16.66 -0.31
CA ASN A 62 -20.07 -17.90 0.34
C ASN A 62 -19.57 -19.15 -0.38
N ASP A 63 -19.25 -19.00 -1.67
CA ASP A 63 -18.66 -20.02 -2.52
C ASP A 63 -17.79 -19.34 -3.58
N TYR A 64 -16.50 -19.18 -3.28
CA TYR A 64 -15.56 -18.51 -4.17
C TYR A 64 -15.27 -19.38 -5.39
N GLN A 65 -15.69 -18.92 -6.57
CA GLN A 65 -15.48 -19.59 -7.87
C GLN A 65 -15.94 -21.07 -7.90
N GLY A 66 -17.00 -21.43 -7.16
CA GLY A 66 -17.51 -22.81 -7.15
C GLY A 66 -16.65 -23.81 -6.36
N THR A 67 -15.77 -23.34 -5.49
CA THR A 67 -14.89 -24.19 -4.66
C THR A 67 -15.57 -24.71 -3.39
N GLY A 68 -16.75 -24.23 -3.06
CA GLY A 68 -17.42 -24.49 -1.78
C GLY A 68 -16.79 -23.76 -0.60
N GLN A 69 -15.82 -22.85 -0.84
CA GLN A 69 -15.07 -22.15 0.20
C GLN A 69 -15.55 -20.72 0.37
N ARG A 70 -15.59 -20.27 1.62
CA ARG A 70 -15.87 -18.88 1.96
C ARG A 70 -14.62 -18.07 1.86
N GLU A 71 -14.74 -16.84 1.31
CA GLU A 71 -13.63 -15.88 1.25
C GLU A 71 -14.07 -14.50 1.69
N ARG A 72 -13.14 -13.79 2.33
CA ARG A 72 -13.27 -12.37 2.66
C ARG A 72 -12.24 -11.59 1.90
N GLU A 73 -12.72 -10.63 1.13
CA GLU A 73 -11.93 -9.77 0.27
C GLU A 73 -12.05 -8.32 0.73
N TYR A 74 -10.94 -7.63 0.69
CA TYR A 74 -10.85 -6.20 0.99
C TYR A 74 -10.05 -5.49 -0.09
N ILE A 75 -10.55 -4.37 -0.58
CA ILE A 75 -9.96 -3.61 -1.68
C ILE A 75 -9.84 -2.14 -1.28
N ILE A 76 -8.66 -1.56 -1.46
CA ILE A 76 -8.46 -0.11 -1.47
C ILE A 76 -8.13 0.30 -2.89
N THR A 77 -8.84 1.30 -3.40
CA THR A 77 -8.51 1.96 -4.68
C THR A 77 -8.15 3.41 -4.40
N ALA A 78 -6.95 3.83 -4.83
CA ALA A 78 -6.43 5.19 -4.65
C ALA A 78 -6.07 5.81 -6.01
N ASP A 79 -6.72 6.89 -6.38
CA ASP A 79 -6.54 7.57 -7.66
C ASP A 79 -5.37 8.56 -7.60
N LEU A 80 -4.20 8.15 -8.09
CA LEU A 80 -3.02 9.00 -8.12
C LEU A 80 -3.08 10.12 -9.17
N SER A 81 -4.08 10.15 -10.04
CA SER A 81 -4.30 11.29 -10.93
C SER A 81 -4.85 12.51 -10.17
N ASP A 82 -5.52 12.30 -9.02
CA ASP A 82 -5.88 13.37 -8.09
C ASP A 82 -4.63 13.84 -7.32
N PRO A 83 -4.21 15.11 -7.45
CA PRO A 83 -2.99 15.63 -6.82
C PRO A 83 -3.01 15.58 -5.28
N THR A 84 -4.15 15.40 -4.67
CA THR A 84 -4.30 15.31 -3.20
C THR A 84 -4.09 13.91 -2.65
N VAL A 85 -4.15 12.88 -3.50
CA VAL A 85 -3.99 11.48 -3.11
C VAL A 85 -2.52 11.08 -3.13
N GLN A 86 -2.06 10.36 -2.13
CA GLN A 86 -0.71 9.81 -2.04
C GLN A 86 -0.75 8.33 -1.65
N ALA A 87 0.14 7.55 -2.24
CA ALA A 87 0.52 6.25 -1.69
C ALA A 87 1.96 6.38 -1.17
N ILE A 88 2.18 6.01 0.07
CA ILE A 88 3.39 6.31 0.85
C ILE A 88 4.02 4.99 1.29
N SER A 89 5.32 4.85 1.12
CA SER A 89 6.11 3.77 1.67
C SER A 89 6.34 4.03 3.17
N GLY A 90 5.54 3.38 4.04
CA GLY A 90 5.66 3.53 5.48
C GLY A 90 6.85 2.77 6.06
N LYS A 91 7.44 3.29 7.15
CA LYS A 91 8.54 2.65 7.88
C LYS A 91 8.56 3.17 9.32
N ALA A 92 8.61 2.24 10.28
CA ALA A 92 8.62 2.60 11.70
C ALA A 92 9.83 3.49 12.05
N ASN A 93 9.57 4.71 12.53
CA ASN A 93 10.55 5.76 12.85
C ASN A 93 11.57 6.04 11.74
N ASP A 94 11.25 5.70 10.48
CA ASP A 94 12.17 5.74 9.34
C ASP A 94 13.47 4.96 9.57
N LYS A 95 13.44 3.89 10.41
CA LYS A 95 14.59 3.02 10.74
C LYS A 95 14.47 1.64 10.11
N VAL A 96 15.49 1.24 9.34
CA VAL A 96 15.48 0.01 8.53
C VAL A 96 15.21 -1.24 9.35
N LEU A 97 15.85 -1.37 10.52
CA LEU A 97 15.72 -2.55 11.37
C LEU A 97 14.53 -2.50 12.34
N LYS A 98 13.75 -1.42 12.33
CA LYS A 98 12.60 -1.26 13.23
C LYS A 98 11.34 -1.84 12.60
N LEU A 99 10.64 -2.64 13.37
CA LEU A 99 9.32 -3.15 13.03
C LEU A 99 8.23 -2.29 13.67
N GLY A 100 7.12 -2.15 12.97
CA GLY A 100 5.90 -1.50 13.48
C GLY A 100 4.65 -2.14 12.90
N THR A 101 3.55 -2.14 13.64
CA THR A 101 2.26 -2.55 13.08
C THR A 101 1.82 -1.57 12.00
N VAL A 102 0.91 -1.98 11.11
CA VAL A 102 0.33 -1.05 10.12
C VAL A 102 -0.32 0.14 10.85
N SER A 103 -1.03 -0.11 11.97
CA SER A 103 -1.61 0.95 12.80
C SER A 103 -0.56 1.94 13.32
N SER A 104 0.60 1.47 13.81
CA SER A 104 1.63 2.35 14.35
C SER A 104 2.29 3.20 13.25
N GLN A 105 2.58 2.61 12.09
CA GLN A 105 3.16 3.34 10.96
C GLN A 105 2.18 4.37 10.36
N ILE A 106 0.86 4.08 10.38
CA ILE A 106 -0.19 5.06 10.04
C ILE A 106 -0.15 6.22 11.04
N ALA A 107 -0.13 5.94 12.34
CA ALA A 107 -0.11 6.96 13.38
C ALA A 107 1.13 7.86 13.30
N GLU A 108 2.29 7.29 12.97
CA GLU A 108 3.53 8.04 12.76
C GLU A 108 3.40 9.02 11.58
N GLU A 109 2.87 8.59 10.45
CA GLU A 109 2.67 9.47 9.29
C GLU A 109 1.58 10.52 9.55
N GLN A 110 0.53 10.17 10.29
CA GLN A 110 -0.47 11.15 10.76
C GLN A 110 0.15 12.19 11.70
N GLY A 111 1.08 11.76 12.58
CA GLY A 111 1.85 12.66 13.45
C GLY A 111 2.75 13.63 12.68
N LYS A 112 3.18 13.28 11.46
CA LYS A 112 3.89 14.16 10.52
C LYS A 112 2.97 15.08 9.71
N GLY A 113 1.65 15.09 10.01
CA GLY A 113 0.65 15.95 9.36
C GLY A 113 0.02 15.36 8.09
N ARG A 114 0.28 14.11 7.73
CA ARG A 114 -0.34 13.45 6.58
C ARG A 114 -1.71 12.90 6.95
N ASN A 115 -2.73 13.15 6.13
CA ASN A 115 -4.06 12.58 6.36
C ASN A 115 -4.14 11.14 5.81
N VAL A 116 -3.41 10.22 6.47
CA VAL A 116 -3.45 8.79 6.13
C VAL A 116 -4.79 8.20 6.56
N VAL A 117 -5.48 7.57 5.62
CA VAL A 117 -6.84 7.04 5.82
C VAL A 117 -6.92 5.53 5.67
N ALA A 118 -5.88 4.91 5.09
CA ALA A 118 -5.80 3.47 4.94
C ALA A 118 -4.33 3.02 4.80
N GLY A 119 -4.08 1.72 4.98
CA GLY A 119 -2.77 1.12 4.77
C GLY A 119 -2.83 -0.41 4.73
N ILE A 120 -1.81 -1.00 4.12
CA ILE A 120 -1.56 -2.45 4.06
C ILE A 120 -0.11 -2.75 4.45
N ASN A 121 0.17 -4.01 4.80
CA ASN A 121 1.56 -4.49 4.95
C ASN A 121 2.32 -4.41 3.61
N GLY A 122 3.64 -4.38 3.68
CA GLY A 122 4.53 -4.28 2.52
C GLY A 122 5.34 -5.54 2.25
N ASP A 123 6.67 -5.36 2.13
CA ASP A 123 7.65 -6.38 1.76
C ASP A 123 7.81 -7.47 2.83
N MET A 124 8.29 -8.62 2.41
CA MET A 124 8.83 -9.63 3.32
C MET A 124 10.06 -9.10 4.07
N PHE A 125 10.37 -9.66 5.21
CA PHE A 125 11.47 -9.18 6.05
C PHE A 125 12.10 -10.32 6.85
N ASN A 126 13.30 -10.07 7.37
CA ASN A 126 14.01 -11.03 8.20
C ASN A 126 13.36 -11.16 9.58
N ILE A 127 12.94 -12.39 9.90
CA ILE A 127 12.30 -12.76 11.18
C ILE A 127 13.22 -13.55 12.11
N SER A 128 14.51 -13.70 11.78
CA SER A 128 15.48 -14.45 12.60
C SER A 128 15.83 -13.66 13.86
N LEU A 129 15.13 -13.97 14.95
CA LEU A 129 15.34 -13.33 16.26
C LEU A 129 16.81 -13.46 16.72
N GLY A 130 17.32 -12.41 17.34
CA GLY A 130 18.69 -12.36 17.87
C GLY A 130 19.78 -12.12 16.83
N THR A 131 19.42 -11.96 15.56
CA THR A 131 20.37 -11.57 14.51
C THR A 131 20.40 -10.04 14.35
N MET A 132 21.55 -9.51 13.92
CA MET A 132 21.72 -8.07 13.71
C MET A 132 20.82 -7.49 12.60
N HIS A 133 20.28 -8.34 11.75
CA HIS A 133 19.42 -7.97 10.61
C HIS A 133 17.94 -8.32 10.84
N TYR A 134 17.54 -8.63 12.08
CA TYR A 134 16.12 -8.79 12.42
C TYR A 134 15.32 -7.54 12.07
N GLY A 135 14.25 -7.71 11.31
CA GLY A 135 13.41 -6.61 10.84
C GLY A 135 13.85 -5.98 9.51
N GLU A 136 15.02 -6.36 8.97
CA GLU A 136 15.50 -5.88 7.68
C GLU A 136 14.55 -6.32 6.55
N PRO A 137 14.00 -5.39 5.70
CA PRO A 137 13.15 -5.78 4.59
C PRO A 137 13.94 -6.59 3.56
N LEU A 138 13.28 -7.46 2.82
CA LEU A 138 13.94 -8.31 1.84
C LEU A 138 14.59 -7.52 0.71
N GLY A 139 13.97 -6.44 0.28
CA GLY A 139 14.45 -5.64 -0.83
C GLY A 139 14.55 -4.14 -0.56
N LEU A 140 14.60 -3.39 -1.66
CA LEU A 140 14.68 -1.94 -1.69
C LEU A 140 13.47 -1.27 -1.05
N GLN A 141 13.72 -0.17 -0.33
CA GLN A 141 12.70 0.78 0.07
C GLN A 141 13.16 2.22 -0.20
N VAL A 142 12.30 2.98 -0.90
CA VAL A 142 12.44 4.43 -1.08
C VAL A 142 11.22 5.10 -0.45
N LYS A 143 11.46 6.17 0.31
CA LYS A 143 10.42 6.98 0.95
C LYS A 143 10.72 8.47 0.74
N ASP A 144 9.77 9.19 0.16
CA ASP A 144 9.88 10.63 -0.12
C ASP A 144 11.15 10.99 -0.91
N GLY A 145 11.50 10.13 -1.88
CA GLY A 145 12.71 10.27 -2.69
C GLY A 145 14.02 9.90 -1.98
N LYS A 146 13.96 9.44 -0.73
CA LYS A 146 15.12 9.00 0.07
C LYS A 146 15.23 7.48 0.04
N MET A 147 16.42 6.97 -0.28
CA MET A 147 16.71 5.53 -0.23
C MET A 147 16.96 5.13 1.22
N LEU A 148 16.03 4.41 1.84
CA LEU A 148 16.19 3.91 3.20
C LEU A 148 17.07 2.67 3.23
N VAL A 149 16.85 1.74 2.28
CA VAL A 149 17.57 0.48 2.18
C VAL A 149 17.69 0.07 0.71
N GLY A 150 18.82 -0.49 0.33
CA GLY A 150 19.09 -0.97 -1.02
C GLY A 150 18.72 -2.44 -1.23
N PHE A 151 19.18 -3.07 -2.31
CA PHE A 151 18.92 -4.49 -2.59
C PHE A 151 19.74 -5.40 -1.67
N SER A 152 19.17 -6.57 -1.36
CA SER A 152 19.81 -7.57 -0.48
C SER A 152 20.74 -8.54 -1.21
N THR A 153 20.85 -8.44 -2.52
CA THR A 153 21.53 -9.47 -3.32
C THR A 153 22.94 -9.09 -3.74
N VAL A 154 23.75 -10.10 -3.97
CA VAL A 154 25.05 -9.97 -4.62
C VAL A 154 24.83 -9.49 -6.06
N GLY A 155 25.12 -8.21 -6.31
CA GLY A 155 24.90 -7.57 -7.59
C GLY A 155 24.08 -6.28 -7.47
N SER A 156 24.15 -5.46 -8.50
CA SER A 156 23.50 -4.14 -8.54
C SER A 156 22.03 -4.17 -8.99
N ALA A 157 21.45 -5.36 -9.20
CA ALA A 157 20.09 -5.50 -9.72
C ALA A 157 19.16 -6.21 -8.74
N SER A 158 17.89 -5.82 -8.74
CA SER A 158 16.83 -6.44 -7.96
C SER A 158 16.51 -7.84 -8.51
N ARG A 159 16.38 -8.81 -7.61
CA ARG A 159 15.82 -10.14 -7.91
C ARG A 159 14.31 -10.14 -7.98
N PHE A 160 13.68 -9.19 -7.31
CA PHE A 160 12.25 -9.10 -7.12
C PHE A 160 11.70 -7.85 -7.80
N PRO A 161 10.44 -7.88 -8.24
CA PRO A 161 9.78 -6.68 -8.73
C PRO A 161 9.63 -5.66 -7.61
N VAL A 162 9.70 -4.39 -7.97
CA VAL A 162 9.51 -3.25 -7.06
C VAL A 162 8.24 -2.52 -7.49
N PHE A 163 7.29 -2.38 -6.56
CA PHE A 163 6.21 -1.43 -6.72
C PHE A 163 6.75 -0.03 -6.38
N ALA A 164 6.60 0.91 -7.28
CA ALA A 164 7.13 2.26 -7.13
C ALA A 164 6.19 3.33 -7.66
N ILE A 165 6.38 4.55 -7.18
CA ILE A 165 5.74 5.77 -7.65
C ILE A 165 6.85 6.76 -7.96
N ASP A 166 6.87 7.30 -9.17
CA ASP A 166 7.84 8.32 -9.56
C ASP A 166 7.46 9.73 -9.06
N LYS A 167 8.35 10.70 -9.24
CA LYS A 167 8.12 12.10 -8.87
C LYS A 167 6.94 12.76 -9.62
N ASN A 168 6.55 12.17 -10.77
CA ASN A 168 5.37 12.59 -11.52
C ASN A 168 4.10 11.87 -11.05
N ARG A 169 4.18 11.15 -9.91
CA ARG A 169 3.06 10.44 -9.29
C ARG A 169 2.54 9.27 -10.12
N LYS A 170 3.35 8.76 -11.06
CA LYS A 170 3.00 7.60 -11.87
C LYS A 170 3.39 6.30 -11.16
N ALA A 171 2.43 5.42 -10.96
CA ALA A 171 2.68 4.07 -10.44
C ALA A 171 3.35 3.19 -11.50
N MET A 172 4.27 2.35 -11.04
CA MET A 172 4.97 1.37 -11.87
C MET A 172 5.35 0.12 -11.09
N ILE A 173 5.58 -0.98 -11.79
CA ILE A 173 6.23 -2.18 -11.29
C ILE A 173 7.39 -2.47 -12.21
N ALA A 174 8.60 -2.55 -11.64
CA ALA A 174 9.82 -2.73 -12.42
C ALA A 174 10.86 -3.56 -11.64
N TYR A 175 11.72 -4.24 -12.38
CA TYR A 175 12.98 -4.75 -11.84
C TYR A 175 14.03 -3.65 -11.99
N LEU A 176 14.69 -3.31 -10.89
CA LEU A 176 15.58 -2.16 -10.81
C LEU A 176 17.03 -2.58 -10.63
N SER A 177 17.95 -1.73 -11.07
CA SER A 177 19.38 -1.81 -10.77
C SER A 177 19.86 -0.52 -10.13
N MET A 178 20.94 -0.62 -9.33
CA MET A 178 21.62 0.53 -8.74
C MET A 178 22.80 0.98 -9.60
N ASP A 179 22.99 2.28 -9.68
CA ASP A 179 24.12 2.94 -10.32
C ASP A 179 24.68 3.97 -9.32
N ASN A 180 25.38 3.46 -8.32
CA ASN A 180 25.90 4.24 -7.20
C ASN A 180 27.40 4.40 -7.37
N GLN A 181 27.88 5.61 -7.32
CA GLN A 181 29.31 5.92 -7.49
C GLN A 181 29.88 6.57 -6.26
N LEU A 182 31.15 6.32 -6.01
CA LEU A 182 32.00 7.00 -5.05
C LEU A 182 33.28 7.43 -5.78
N SER A 183 33.68 8.69 -5.66
CA SER A 183 34.93 9.20 -6.19
C SER A 183 35.68 10.03 -5.14
N VAL A 184 37.01 9.97 -5.15
CA VAL A 184 37.84 10.93 -4.43
C VAL A 184 37.85 12.22 -5.22
N VAL A 185 37.72 13.37 -4.55
CA VAL A 185 37.78 14.68 -5.19
C VAL A 185 39.20 14.99 -5.61
N ASP A 186 39.45 15.04 -6.91
CA ASP A 186 40.71 15.46 -7.53
C ASP A 186 40.49 16.77 -8.31
N SER A 187 40.56 17.88 -7.61
CA SER A 187 40.28 19.20 -8.19
C SER A 187 41.21 19.56 -9.39
N LYS A 188 42.40 18.96 -9.48
CA LYS A 188 43.30 19.20 -10.62
C LYS A 188 42.83 18.46 -11.85
N TYR A 189 42.45 17.19 -11.67
CA TYR A 189 41.89 16.37 -12.75
C TYR A 189 40.55 16.93 -13.23
N GLU A 190 39.66 17.25 -12.30
CA GLU A 190 38.32 17.80 -12.61
C GLU A 190 38.42 19.13 -13.37
N LYS A 191 39.37 20.02 -12.99
CA LYS A 191 39.63 21.27 -13.70
C LYS A 191 40.12 21.02 -15.13
N ALA A 192 40.89 19.97 -15.33
CA ALA A 192 41.47 19.66 -16.63
C ALA A 192 40.50 18.94 -17.58
N TYR A 193 39.64 18.07 -17.04
CA TYR A 193 38.84 17.13 -17.84
C TYR A 193 37.31 17.27 -17.65
N GLY A 194 36.84 18.09 -16.70
CA GLY A 194 35.43 18.35 -16.46
C GLY A 194 34.65 17.15 -15.85
N SER A 195 35.39 16.14 -15.33
CA SER A 195 34.79 14.94 -14.76
C SER A 195 35.64 14.38 -13.62
N ALA A 196 35.07 13.52 -12.78
CA ALA A 196 35.82 12.79 -11.76
C ALA A 196 36.92 11.92 -12.38
N ASN A 197 38.03 11.77 -11.63
CA ASN A 197 39.16 10.94 -12.06
C ASN A 197 38.73 9.45 -12.03
N PRO A 198 38.68 8.73 -13.17
CA PRO A 198 38.23 7.33 -13.22
C PRO A 198 39.11 6.39 -12.39
N ASN A 199 40.42 6.71 -12.23
CA ASN A 199 41.31 5.92 -11.39
C ASN A 199 41.02 6.06 -9.88
N LEU A 200 40.30 7.11 -9.49
CA LEU A 200 39.89 7.43 -8.13
C LEU A 200 38.38 7.24 -7.93
N THR A 201 37.76 6.44 -8.78
CA THR A 201 36.29 6.17 -8.74
C THR A 201 36.04 4.69 -8.52
N THR A 202 35.03 4.38 -7.69
CA THR A 202 34.55 3.03 -7.44
C THR A 202 33.02 3.06 -7.29
N THR A 203 32.39 1.90 -7.06
CA THR A 203 30.95 1.79 -6.83
C THR A 203 30.64 1.47 -5.37
N ILE A 204 29.55 2.03 -4.87
CA ILE A 204 28.92 1.61 -3.62
C ILE A 204 27.86 0.56 -3.99
N ASP A 205 27.98 -0.64 -3.43
CA ASP A 205 27.12 -1.78 -3.85
C ASP A 205 25.69 -1.67 -3.30
N THR A 206 25.51 -1.15 -2.08
CA THR A 206 24.18 -1.00 -1.47
C THR A 206 24.21 -0.01 -0.30
N ILE A 207 23.05 0.22 0.31
CA ILE A 207 22.88 1.09 1.48
C ILE A 207 22.10 0.37 2.58
N ASN A 208 22.51 0.55 3.84
CA ASN A 208 21.83 0.06 5.04
C ASN A 208 21.53 -1.44 5.02
N ARG A 209 22.47 -2.23 4.53
CA ARG A 209 22.45 -3.70 4.55
C ARG A 209 23.58 -4.20 5.45
N ILE A 210 23.25 -5.07 6.40
CA ILE A 210 24.23 -5.66 7.31
C ILE A 210 24.17 -7.20 7.33
N ASN A 211 23.42 -7.80 6.41
CA ASN A 211 23.35 -9.25 6.28
C ASN A 211 24.69 -9.83 5.82
N THR A 212 25.16 -10.88 6.48
CA THR A 212 26.45 -11.56 6.23
C THR A 212 26.63 -12.03 4.78
N GLN A 213 25.54 -12.40 4.10
CA GLN A 213 25.58 -12.87 2.71
C GLN A 213 25.93 -11.78 1.68
N ILE A 214 25.97 -10.51 2.11
CA ILE A 214 26.21 -9.37 1.21
C ILE A 214 27.66 -8.94 1.27
N MET A 215 28.38 -9.27 2.35
CA MET A 215 29.81 -9.00 2.48
C MET A 215 30.61 -9.91 1.52
N GLY A 216 31.77 -9.64 1.29
CA GLY A 216 32.64 -10.15 0.23
C GLY A 216 32.94 -8.96 -0.66
N ASP A 217 33.84 -8.82 -1.44
CA ASP A 217 34.23 -7.73 -2.36
C ASP A 217 33.21 -6.56 -2.51
N LYS A 218 32.60 -6.11 -1.41
CA LYS A 218 31.50 -5.14 -1.35
C LYS A 218 31.84 -3.88 -0.56
N MET A 219 31.20 -2.78 -0.96
CA MET A 219 31.16 -1.51 -0.23
C MET A 219 29.72 -1.13 0.07
N ILE A 220 29.40 -0.94 1.34
CA ILE A 220 28.05 -0.64 1.83
C ILE A 220 28.09 0.72 2.52
N LEU A 221 27.19 1.62 2.13
CA LEU A 221 26.96 2.86 2.88
C LEU A 221 26.02 2.59 4.03
N ILE A 222 26.41 2.91 5.24
CA ILE A 222 25.60 2.78 6.45
C ILE A 222 25.28 4.19 6.94
N THR A 223 23.99 4.46 7.14
CA THR A 223 23.47 5.75 7.56
C THR A 223 22.76 5.65 8.91
N PRO A 224 22.48 6.77 9.59
CA PRO A 224 21.70 6.79 10.81
C PRO A 224 20.28 6.17 10.68
N GLN A 225 19.77 6.01 9.46
CA GLN A 225 18.47 5.34 9.23
C GLN A 225 18.51 3.82 9.39
N LEU A 226 19.70 3.21 9.52
CA LEU A 226 19.78 1.76 9.71
C LEU A 226 19.04 1.31 10.96
N THR A 227 19.33 1.93 12.12
CA THR A 227 18.81 1.48 13.43
C THR A 227 18.81 2.62 14.45
N ASP A 228 18.03 2.44 15.51
CA ASP A 228 18.07 3.32 16.70
C ASP A 228 19.34 3.07 17.55
N HIS A 229 20.01 1.93 17.37
CA HIS A 229 21.27 1.65 18.04
C HIS A 229 22.44 2.27 17.27
N PRO A 230 23.18 3.21 17.86
CA PRO A 230 24.22 3.93 17.13
C PRO A 230 25.42 3.04 16.76
N THR A 231 25.62 1.90 17.42
CA THR A 231 26.78 1.03 17.19
C THR A 231 26.40 -0.17 16.34
N VAL A 232 27.12 -0.37 15.24
CA VAL A 232 27.02 -1.54 14.38
C VAL A 232 28.29 -2.37 14.52
N GLY A 233 28.14 -3.66 14.80
CA GLY A 233 29.22 -4.63 14.88
C GLY A 233 29.25 -5.54 13.65
N PHE A 234 30.44 -6.07 13.35
CA PHE A 234 30.65 -7.02 12.28
C PHE A 234 31.18 -8.33 12.87
N THR A 235 30.75 -9.46 12.33
CA THR A 235 31.32 -10.77 12.71
C THR A 235 32.79 -10.85 12.26
N ASN A 236 33.54 -11.82 12.81
CA ASN A 236 34.93 -12.04 12.40
C ASN A 236 35.05 -12.25 10.89
N GLU A 237 34.13 -12.98 10.30
CA GLU A 237 34.08 -13.25 8.87
C GLU A 237 33.78 -12.00 8.05
N GLN A 238 32.81 -11.19 8.47
CA GLN A 238 32.47 -9.93 7.84
C GLN A 238 33.60 -8.89 7.96
N ALA A 239 34.37 -8.93 9.06
CA ALA A 239 35.47 -8.01 9.33
C ALA A 239 36.79 -8.45 8.68
N ALA A 240 36.89 -9.69 8.20
CA ALA A 240 38.12 -10.17 7.56
C ALA A 240 38.46 -9.33 6.33
N ASN A 241 39.66 -8.77 6.27
CA ASN A 241 40.15 -7.87 5.20
C ASN A 241 39.18 -6.70 4.90
N GLY A 242 38.61 -6.10 5.95
CA GLY A 242 37.63 -5.03 5.84
C GLY A 242 38.17 -3.66 6.24
N THR A 243 37.43 -2.61 5.90
CA THR A 243 37.64 -1.25 6.40
C THR A 243 36.28 -0.63 6.79
N LEU A 244 36.33 0.22 7.84
CA LEU A 244 35.22 1.08 8.24
C LEU A 244 35.67 2.53 8.09
N THR A 245 35.11 3.24 7.13
CA THR A 245 35.45 4.63 6.83
C THR A 245 34.34 5.55 7.28
N VAL A 246 34.65 6.46 8.21
CA VAL A 246 33.68 7.45 8.71
C VAL A 246 33.70 8.66 7.79
N LEU A 247 32.53 9.05 7.32
CA LEU A 247 32.28 10.25 6.53
C LEU A 247 31.52 11.28 7.36
N LYS A 248 31.95 12.52 7.37
CA LYS A 248 31.29 13.68 7.97
C LYS A 248 31.28 14.90 7.04
N ASN A 249 30.77 16.02 7.53
CA ASN A 249 30.67 17.27 6.76
C ASN A 249 29.97 17.05 5.41
N ILE A 250 28.88 16.27 5.45
CA ILE A 250 28.14 15.85 4.26
C ILE A 250 27.36 17.05 3.72
N SER A 251 27.53 17.34 2.43
CA SER A 251 26.76 18.37 1.73
C SER A 251 25.29 17.95 1.57
N GLY A 252 24.37 18.91 1.57
CA GLY A 252 22.94 18.66 1.33
C GLY A 252 22.11 18.49 2.61
N GLU A 253 21.07 17.67 2.59
CA GLU A 253 20.21 17.43 3.76
C GLU A 253 21.00 16.75 4.88
N ASN A 254 20.90 17.32 6.07
CA ASN A 254 21.78 16.99 7.20
C ASN A 254 21.17 15.97 8.18
N ASP A 255 20.16 15.20 7.74
CA ASP A 255 19.49 14.16 8.54
C ASP A 255 20.12 12.76 8.39
N GLY A 256 21.26 12.68 7.75
CA GLY A 256 21.95 11.42 7.44
C GLY A 256 21.24 10.56 6.40
N SER A 257 20.23 11.09 5.69
CA SER A 257 19.54 10.36 4.63
C SER A 257 20.20 10.54 3.26
N VAL A 258 19.92 9.62 2.35
CA VAL A 258 20.41 9.69 0.96
C VAL A 258 19.22 9.82 0.01
N ARG A 259 19.15 10.96 -0.67
CA ARG A 259 18.15 11.23 -1.70
C ARG A 259 18.61 10.69 -3.06
N LEU A 260 17.71 10.01 -3.77
CA LEU A 260 17.98 9.54 -5.12
C LEU A 260 18.28 10.69 -6.07
N GLY A 261 19.34 10.51 -6.86
CA GLY A 261 19.72 11.47 -7.88
C GLY A 261 20.52 12.67 -7.39
N GLN A 262 20.70 12.81 -6.08
CA GLN A 262 21.52 13.86 -5.48
C GLN A 262 22.98 13.42 -5.37
N GLU A 263 23.92 14.30 -5.68
CA GLU A 263 25.33 14.12 -5.39
C GLU A 263 25.64 14.73 -4.03
N TYR A 264 26.45 14.02 -3.24
CA TYR A 264 26.92 14.43 -1.93
C TYR A 264 28.43 14.54 -1.94
N GLU A 265 28.98 15.56 -1.29
CA GLU A 265 30.38 15.65 -0.94
C GLU A 265 30.52 15.43 0.57
N ALA A 266 31.54 14.67 0.99
CA ALA A 266 31.79 14.35 2.39
C ALA A 266 33.31 14.32 2.65
N GLU A 267 33.69 14.47 3.91
CA GLU A 267 35.07 14.36 4.37
C GLU A 267 35.34 13.03 5.05
N VAL A 268 36.44 12.38 4.72
CA VAL A 268 36.93 11.17 5.39
C VAL A 268 37.56 11.58 6.72
N VAL A 269 36.91 11.28 7.85
CA VAL A 269 37.44 11.66 9.19
C VAL A 269 38.20 10.54 9.88
N SER A 270 37.93 9.27 9.53
CA SER A 270 38.74 8.14 9.99
C SER A 270 38.59 6.92 9.10
N ILE A 271 39.59 6.08 9.05
CA ILE A 271 39.59 4.77 8.39
C ILE A 271 40.12 3.75 9.39
N ILE A 272 39.28 2.73 9.70
CA ILE A 272 39.64 1.65 10.62
C ILE A 272 39.86 0.40 9.78
N ASP A 273 41.04 -0.22 9.88
CA ASP A 273 41.30 -1.56 9.34
C ASP A 273 40.72 -2.60 10.31
N THR A 274 39.71 -3.33 9.89
CA THR A 274 39.00 -4.30 10.75
C THR A 274 39.82 -5.57 11.01
N SER A 275 40.87 -5.83 10.26
CA SER A 275 41.77 -6.96 10.48
C SER A 275 42.66 -6.74 11.73
N THR A 276 42.98 -5.50 12.07
CA THR A 276 43.83 -5.12 13.19
C THR A 276 43.13 -4.24 14.23
N GLY A 277 42.05 -3.56 13.85
CA GLY A 277 41.30 -2.62 14.67
C GLY A 277 39.96 -3.14 15.18
N SER A 278 39.09 -2.21 15.57
CA SER A 278 37.73 -2.51 16.04
C SER A 278 36.89 -3.09 14.92
N LYS A 279 36.08 -4.11 15.26
CA LYS A 279 35.07 -4.70 14.38
C LYS A 279 33.69 -4.08 14.56
N SER A 280 33.59 -3.05 15.37
CA SER A 280 32.38 -2.27 15.57
C SER A 280 32.64 -0.78 15.43
N ILE A 281 31.61 -0.05 15.01
CA ILE A 281 31.70 1.39 14.84
C ILE A 281 30.40 2.06 15.26
N THR A 282 30.52 3.24 15.85
CA THR A 282 29.36 4.10 16.11
C THR A 282 29.07 4.91 14.85
N ILE A 283 27.85 4.82 14.34
CA ILE A 283 27.35 5.62 13.22
C ILE A 283 27.16 7.05 13.73
N PRO A 284 27.86 8.05 13.21
CA PRO A 284 27.64 9.43 13.64
C PRO A 284 26.24 9.88 13.27
N SER A 285 25.57 10.62 14.17
CA SER A 285 24.25 11.20 13.87
C SER A 285 24.28 12.23 12.73
N ASP A 286 25.44 12.84 12.52
CA ASP A 286 25.76 13.86 11.51
C ASP A 286 26.66 13.32 10.39
N GLY A 287 26.77 11.99 10.26
CA GLY A 287 27.69 11.36 9.32
C GLY A 287 27.20 10.00 8.84
N MET A 288 28.06 9.31 8.11
CA MET A 288 27.82 7.99 7.51
C MET A 288 29.06 7.12 7.62
N VAL A 289 28.92 5.82 7.40
CA VAL A 289 30.04 4.87 7.41
C VAL A 289 30.03 4.09 6.11
N LEU A 290 31.19 4.06 5.42
CA LEU A 290 31.44 3.10 4.35
C LEU A 290 32.04 1.84 4.99
N ALA A 291 31.31 0.74 4.97
CA ALA A 291 31.80 -0.58 5.34
C ALA A 291 32.25 -1.31 4.08
N SER A 292 33.54 -1.59 3.96
CA SER A 292 34.12 -2.21 2.77
C SER A 292 34.84 -3.49 3.10
N GLN A 293 34.79 -4.48 2.19
CA GLN A 293 35.48 -5.75 2.33
C GLN A 293 36.16 -6.16 1.01
N GLY A 294 37.19 -7.04 1.11
CA GLY A 294 37.91 -7.59 -0.04
C GLY A 294 38.50 -6.52 -0.94
N ILE A 295 38.27 -6.60 -2.24
CA ILE A 295 38.82 -5.66 -3.23
C ILE A 295 38.37 -4.21 -2.96
N LYS A 296 37.18 -4.00 -2.41
CA LYS A 296 36.69 -2.67 -2.03
C LYS A 296 37.44 -2.10 -0.83
N ALA A 297 37.80 -2.91 0.15
CA ALA A 297 38.64 -2.50 1.27
C ALA A 297 40.07 -2.20 0.80
N THR A 298 40.61 -2.98 -0.12
CA THR A 298 41.90 -2.72 -0.77
C THR A 298 41.88 -1.35 -1.46
N TRP A 299 40.82 -1.10 -2.28
CA TRP A 299 40.66 0.20 -2.94
C TRP A 299 40.63 1.36 -1.93
N VAL A 300 39.89 1.21 -0.79
CA VAL A 300 39.88 2.23 0.28
C VAL A 300 41.28 2.48 0.82
N LYS A 301 42.05 1.42 1.15
CA LYS A 301 43.43 1.54 1.71
C LYS A 301 44.40 2.20 0.73
N GLU A 302 44.22 2.00 -0.56
CA GLU A 302 45.10 2.56 -1.60
C GLU A 302 44.77 3.99 -1.99
N HIS A 303 43.51 4.40 -1.91
CA HIS A 303 43.03 5.65 -2.52
C HIS A 303 42.46 6.66 -1.53
N LEU A 304 42.15 6.26 -0.27
CA LEU A 304 41.58 7.15 0.74
C LEU A 304 42.52 7.34 1.94
N LYS A 305 42.54 8.55 2.45
CA LYS A 305 43.15 8.90 3.74
C LYS A 305 42.30 9.93 4.49
N THR A 306 42.52 10.04 5.79
CA THR A 306 41.88 11.07 6.61
C THR A 306 42.15 12.47 6.05
N GLY A 307 41.09 13.27 5.96
CA GLY A 307 41.09 14.60 5.37
C GLY A 307 40.71 14.64 3.88
N ASP A 308 40.67 13.51 3.19
CA ASP A 308 40.22 13.49 1.80
C ASP A 308 38.73 13.83 1.69
N LYS A 309 38.37 14.49 0.59
CA LYS A 309 36.99 14.69 0.20
C LYS A 309 36.58 13.64 -0.80
N VAL A 310 35.35 13.11 -0.62
CA VAL A 310 34.75 12.15 -1.52
C VAL A 310 33.42 12.66 -2.01
N ARG A 311 33.02 12.28 -3.25
CA ARG A 311 31.68 12.48 -3.77
C ARG A 311 31.00 11.15 -3.99
N PHE A 312 29.72 11.09 -3.69
CA PHE A 312 28.92 9.91 -3.96
C PHE A 312 27.49 10.26 -4.35
N SER A 313 26.87 9.36 -5.10
CA SER A 313 25.46 9.46 -5.49
C SER A 313 24.80 8.09 -5.57
N PHE A 314 23.49 8.06 -5.35
CA PHE A 314 22.67 6.88 -5.49
C PHE A 314 21.62 7.08 -6.59
N ASN A 315 21.58 6.15 -7.53
CA ASN A 315 20.68 6.18 -8.67
C ASN A 315 20.07 4.82 -8.90
N LEU A 316 18.85 4.82 -9.40
CA LEU A 316 18.14 3.62 -9.81
C LEU A 316 17.86 3.65 -11.31
N LYS A 317 18.00 2.51 -11.96
CA LYS A 317 17.71 2.30 -13.38
C LYS A 317 16.74 1.13 -13.54
N ASP A 318 15.88 1.22 -14.56
CA ASP A 318 15.05 0.11 -14.99
C ASP A 318 15.82 -0.88 -15.88
N GLN A 319 15.14 -1.92 -16.36
CA GLN A 319 15.73 -2.95 -17.22
C GLN A 319 16.16 -2.40 -18.60
N SER A 320 15.66 -1.24 -19.02
CA SER A 320 16.10 -0.54 -20.24
C SER A 320 17.31 0.37 -20.00
N ASN A 321 17.88 0.34 -18.80
CA ASN A 321 18.98 1.21 -18.36
C ASN A 321 18.61 2.69 -18.21
N LYS A 322 17.31 2.98 -18.20
CA LYS A 322 16.79 4.33 -17.99
C LYS A 322 16.81 4.66 -16.50
N ARG A 323 17.40 5.83 -16.17
CA ARG A 323 17.38 6.36 -14.80
C ARG A 323 15.97 6.73 -14.38
N LEU A 324 15.60 6.35 -13.16
CA LEU A 324 14.29 6.60 -12.56
C LEU A 324 14.40 7.60 -11.41
N GLU A 325 13.47 8.53 -11.38
CA GLU A 325 13.28 9.46 -10.26
C GLU A 325 12.08 9.01 -9.43
N LEU A 326 12.36 8.14 -8.46
CA LEU A 326 11.32 7.56 -7.61
C LEU A 326 11.08 8.44 -6.37
N ASP A 327 9.81 8.57 -6.02
CA ASP A 327 9.34 9.17 -4.77
C ASP A 327 9.10 8.10 -3.70
N GLN A 328 8.41 7.02 -4.07
CA GLN A 328 8.08 5.91 -3.18
C GLN A 328 8.44 4.59 -3.85
N ALA A 329 8.98 3.64 -3.10
CA ALA A 329 9.18 2.28 -3.60
C ALA A 329 9.20 1.26 -2.46
N VAL A 330 8.61 0.11 -2.70
CA VAL A 330 8.64 -1.07 -1.83
C VAL A 330 8.87 -2.29 -2.70
N THR A 331 9.82 -3.13 -2.33
CA THR A 331 10.01 -4.41 -3.01
C THR A 331 8.80 -5.31 -2.76
N ALA A 332 8.45 -6.09 -3.77
CA ALA A 332 7.38 -7.06 -3.74
C ALA A 332 7.93 -8.47 -3.99
N TRP A 333 7.07 -9.48 -3.97
CA TRP A 333 7.51 -10.86 -4.02
C TRP A 333 7.44 -11.44 -5.43
N LEU A 334 6.24 -11.66 -5.94
CA LEU A 334 6.01 -12.27 -7.25
C LEU A 334 5.12 -11.39 -8.11
N PRO A 335 5.38 -11.29 -9.42
CA PRO A 335 4.45 -10.68 -10.33
C PRO A 335 3.18 -11.53 -10.43
N LEU A 336 2.02 -10.86 -10.46
CA LEU A 336 0.69 -11.45 -10.58
C LEU A 336 0.05 -11.09 -11.92
N VAL A 337 0.17 -9.84 -12.34
CA VAL A 337 -0.37 -9.32 -13.60
C VAL A 337 0.72 -8.60 -14.35
N GLU A 338 0.88 -8.89 -15.64
CA GLU A 338 1.76 -8.17 -16.56
C GLU A 338 1.00 -7.81 -17.83
N ASN A 339 1.12 -6.58 -18.28
CA ASN A 339 0.43 -6.07 -19.48
C ASN A 339 -1.09 -6.32 -19.49
N GLY A 340 -1.73 -6.25 -18.31
CA GLY A 340 -3.16 -6.48 -18.14
C GLY A 340 -3.57 -7.97 -18.21
N GLN A 341 -2.63 -8.89 -18.18
CA GLN A 341 -2.89 -10.33 -18.18
C GLN A 341 -2.45 -10.98 -16.86
N ALA A 342 -3.35 -11.73 -16.25
CA ALA A 342 -3.03 -12.53 -15.07
C ALA A 342 -2.00 -13.60 -15.42
N LEU A 343 -0.95 -13.71 -14.62
CA LEU A 343 0.07 -14.72 -14.81
C LEU A 343 -0.45 -16.10 -14.37
N THR A 344 -0.17 -17.09 -15.20
CA THR A 344 -0.46 -18.48 -14.85
C THR A 344 0.54 -19.00 -13.82
N ARG A 345 0.19 -20.11 -13.15
CA ARG A 345 1.09 -20.82 -12.24
C ARG A 345 2.47 -21.12 -12.89
N ALA A 346 2.47 -21.54 -14.15
CA ALA A 346 3.70 -21.84 -14.88
C ALA A 346 4.61 -20.62 -15.02
N HIS A 347 4.04 -19.47 -15.42
CA HIS A 347 4.77 -18.21 -15.52
C HIS A 347 5.29 -17.74 -14.14
N MET A 348 4.50 -17.88 -13.08
CA MET A 348 4.95 -17.54 -11.72
C MET A 348 6.12 -18.42 -11.29
N THR A 349 6.07 -19.73 -11.57
CA THR A 349 7.15 -20.67 -11.27
C THR A 349 8.45 -20.32 -12.00
N GLU A 350 8.36 -19.93 -13.26
CA GLU A 350 9.51 -19.47 -14.06
C GLU A 350 10.14 -18.20 -13.47
N LYS A 351 9.30 -17.26 -13.00
CA LYS A 351 9.76 -15.99 -12.41
C LYS A 351 10.27 -16.13 -10.98
N CYS A 352 9.96 -17.23 -10.28
CA CYS A 352 10.48 -17.49 -8.94
C CYS A 352 12.00 -17.67 -8.94
N LYS A 353 12.67 -17.00 -8.01
CA LYS A 353 14.13 -17.03 -7.88
C LYS A 353 14.62 -18.07 -6.87
N TYR A 354 13.72 -18.61 -6.04
CA TYR A 354 14.02 -19.62 -5.02
C TYR A 354 13.16 -20.86 -5.22
N ASP A 355 13.73 -22.04 -4.98
CA ASP A 355 13.01 -23.30 -5.17
C ASP A 355 11.83 -23.46 -4.22
N TRP A 356 11.94 -22.95 -2.99
CA TRP A 356 10.85 -22.97 -2.02
C TRP A 356 9.65 -22.09 -2.40
N ASP A 357 9.82 -21.12 -3.32
CA ASP A 357 8.76 -20.28 -3.85
C ASP A 357 7.93 -20.97 -4.94
N ARG A 358 8.48 -22.01 -5.58
CA ARG A 358 7.96 -22.59 -6.81
C ARG A 358 6.83 -23.59 -6.62
N GLY A 359 6.48 -23.88 -5.38
CA GLY A 359 5.57 -24.97 -5.06
C GLY A 359 4.41 -24.61 -4.14
N ALA A 360 3.85 -25.65 -3.56
CA ALA A 360 2.65 -25.62 -2.74
C ALA A 360 2.70 -24.69 -1.53
N THR A 361 3.90 -24.36 -1.04
CA THR A 361 4.06 -23.47 0.12
C THR A 361 3.83 -22.00 -0.18
N VAL A 362 4.06 -21.56 -1.41
CA VAL A 362 3.91 -20.14 -1.78
C VAL A 362 2.88 -19.95 -2.88
N ILE A 363 3.09 -20.53 -4.07
CA ILE A 363 2.24 -20.29 -5.24
C ILE A 363 0.87 -20.97 -5.06
N ASP A 364 0.87 -22.24 -4.67
CA ASP A 364 -0.32 -23.11 -4.68
C ASP A 364 -1.10 -23.11 -3.37
N ALA A 365 -0.49 -22.67 -2.24
CA ALA A 365 -1.16 -22.72 -0.94
C ALA A 365 -2.41 -21.83 -0.93
N ARG A 366 -3.57 -22.48 -0.71
CA ARG A 366 -4.88 -21.81 -0.65
C ARG A 366 -5.24 -21.33 0.75
N ASP A 367 -4.70 -21.97 1.79
CA ASP A 367 -5.03 -21.71 3.19
C ASP A 367 -4.34 -20.46 3.78
N LYS A 368 -3.82 -19.57 2.94
CA LYS A 368 -3.05 -18.41 3.37
C LYS A 368 -3.78 -17.10 3.11
N ALA A 369 -3.72 -16.21 4.09
CA ALA A 369 -4.03 -14.81 3.87
C ALA A 369 -3.04 -14.19 2.89
N ARG A 370 -3.50 -13.27 2.04
CA ARG A 370 -2.70 -12.70 0.94
C ARG A 370 -2.87 -11.21 0.85
N THR A 371 -1.78 -10.55 0.47
CA THR A 371 -1.75 -9.12 0.14
C THR A 371 -1.15 -8.93 -1.24
N ALA A 372 -1.79 -8.12 -2.07
CA ALA A 372 -1.27 -7.72 -3.38
C ALA A 372 -1.44 -6.22 -3.59
N ILE A 373 -0.63 -5.68 -4.49
CA ILE A 373 -0.74 -4.30 -4.96
C ILE A 373 -0.52 -4.26 -6.48
N GLY A 374 -1.24 -3.39 -7.13
CA GLY A 374 -1.12 -3.14 -8.56
C GLY A 374 -1.62 -1.76 -8.93
N PHE A 375 -1.65 -1.48 -10.23
CA PHE A 375 -2.19 -0.23 -10.73
C PHE A 375 -2.92 -0.43 -12.07
N THR A 376 -3.89 0.43 -12.32
CA THR A 376 -4.70 0.44 -13.55
C THR A 376 -4.11 1.37 -14.60
N ARG A 377 -4.64 1.32 -15.82
CA ARG A 377 -4.19 2.18 -16.94
C ARG A 377 -4.39 3.66 -16.66
N ASP A 378 -5.43 4.02 -15.92
CA ASP A 378 -5.76 5.39 -15.49
C ASP A 378 -5.06 5.79 -14.18
N ASN A 379 -3.98 5.09 -13.83
CA ASN A 379 -3.10 5.41 -12.69
C ASN A 379 -3.78 5.32 -11.32
N LYS A 380 -4.76 4.45 -11.15
CA LYS A 380 -5.28 4.10 -9.83
C LYS A 380 -4.48 2.96 -9.24
N VAL A 381 -4.02 3.12 -8.03
CA VAL A 381 -3.41 2.03 -7.25
C VAL A 381 -4.51 1.19 -6.65
N VAL A 382 -4.40 -0.14 -6.80
CA VAL A 382 -5.32 -1.12 -6.26
C VAL A 382 -4.56 -1.99 -5.26
N ALA A 383 -4.94 -1.94 -4.00
CA ALA A 383 -4.49 -2.87 -2.97
C ALA A 383 -5.58 -3.90 -2.72
N LEU A 384 -5.21 -5.18 -2.71
CA LEU A 384 -6.11 -6.32 -2.55
C LEU A 384 -5.63 -7.19 -1.40
N VAL A 385 -6.53 -7.48 -0.47
CA VAL A 385 -6.26 -8.35 0.67
C VAL A 385 -7.33 -9.43 0.74
N PHE A 386 -6.91 -10.67 0.96
CA PHE A 386 -7.76 -11.78 1.32
C PHE A 386 -7.39 -12.29 2.71
N ASP A 387 -8.38 -12.51 3.56
CA ASP A 387 -8.20 -13.27 4.79
C ASP A 387 -7.84 -14.73 4.48
N GLY A 388 -7.35 -15.44 5.47
CA GLY A 388 -7.02 -16.85 5.30
C GLY A 388 -6.83 -17.54 6.65
N GLY A 389 -6.71 -18.83 6.62
CA GLY A 389 -6.52 -19.66 7.82
C GLY A 389 -6.99 -21.09 7.64
N GLY A 390 -7.47 -21.44 6.44
CA GLY A 390 -7.91 -22.79 6.08
C GLY A 390 -9.28 -23.16 6.63
N ALA A 391 -9.55 -24.44 6.70
CA ALA A 391 -10.83 -25.00 7.16
C ALA A 391 -11.22 -24.54 8.58
N GLY A 392 -12.48 -24.21 8.77
CA GLY A 392 -13.02 -23.75 10.06
C GLY A 392 -12.85 -22.25 10.34
N ARG A 393 -12.25 -21.50 9.43
CA ARG A 393 -12.18 -20.04 9.50
C ARG A 393 -13.26 -19.39 8.63
N ASP A 394 -13.52 -18.11 8.88
CA ASP A 394 -14.49 -17.32 8.10
C ASP A 394 -14.05 -17.07 6.64
N SER A 395 -12.75 -17.19 6.38
CA SER A 395 -12.13 -17.17 5.07
C SER A 395 -11.09 -18.28 4.98
N TYR A 396 -11.15 -19.06 3.92
CA TYR A 396 -10.22 -20.17 3.73
C TYR A 396 -8.84 -19.67 3.37
N GLY A 397 -8.75 -18.74 2.43
CA GLY A 397 -7.53 -18.18 1.88
C GLY A 397 -7.39 -18.44 0.38
N LEU A 398 -6.41 -17.78 -0.24
CA LEU A 398 -6.28 -17.76 -1.69
C LEU A 398 -4.87 -18.14 -2.14
N ASN A 399 -4.76 -18.89 -3.26
CA ASN A 399 -3.50 -19.08 -3.95
C ASN A 399 -3.13 -17.86 -4.81
N LEU A 400 -1.88 -17.78 -5.27
CA LEU A 400 -1.44 -16.63 -6.06
C LEU A 400 -2.03 -16.59 -7.49
N PRO A 401 -2.26 -17.71 -8.22
CA PRO A 401 -2.93 -17.66 -9.51
C PRO A 401 -4.36 -17.09 -9.44
N ASP A 402 -5.16 -17.47 -8.45
CA ASP A 402 -6.50 -16.92 -8.28
C ASP A 402 -6.45 -15.43 -7.90
N MET A 403 -5.46 -15.04 -7.08
CA MET A 403 -5.21 -13.64 -6.75
C MET A 403 -4.83 -12.81 -7.99
N ALA A 404 -4.05 -13.39 -8.92
CA ALA A 404 -3.69 -12.75 -10.17
C ALA A 404 -4.92 -12.51 -11.06
N ILE A 405 -5.79 -13.51 -11.17
CA ILE A 405 -7.07 -13.38 -11.89
C ILE A 405 -7.91 -12.27 -11.27
N ARG A 406 -7.98 -12.21 -9.95
CA ARG A 406 -8.75 -11.17 -9.26
C ARG A 406 -8.18 -9.77 -9.47
N MET A 407 -6.86 -9.60 -9.44
CA MET A 407 -6.22 -8.32 -9.75
C MET A 407 -6.47 -7.88 -11.20
N GLN A 408 -6.47 -8.83 -12.15
CA GLN A 408 -6.86 -8.54 -13.54
C GLN A 408 -8.32 -8.08 -13.64
N GLN A 409 -9.26 -8.76 -12.97
CA GLN A 409 -10.68 -8.36 -12.93
C GLN A 409 -10.88 -6.96 -12.33
N LEU A 410 -10.03 -6.55 -11.40
CA LEU A 410 -10.00 -5.19 -10.83
C LEU A 410 -9.35 -4.15 -11.77
N GLY A 411 -8.99 -4.54 -12.99
CA GLY A 411 -8.45 -3.65 -14.03
C GLY A 411 -6.96 -3.37 -13.90
N ALA A 412 -6.22 -4.12 -13.07
CA ALA A 412 -4.77 -3.93 -12.96
C ALA A 412 -4.07 -4.24 -14.28
N VAL A 413 -3.22 -3.32 -14.74
CA VAL A 413 -2.32 -3.54 -15.90
C VAL A 413 -1.01 -4.19 -15.48
N ALA A 414 -0.62 -4.00 -14.23
CA ALA A 414 0.45 -4.72 -13.55
C ALA A 414 0.12 -4.88 -12.07
N ALA A 415 0.47 -6.01 -11.49
CA ALA A 415 0.27 -6.30 -10.08
C ALA A 415 1.33 -7.27 -9.56
N VAL A 416 1.63 -7.18 -8.26
CA VAL A 416 2.58 -8.01 -7.53
C VAL A 416 2.01 -8.47 -6.19
N SER A 417 2.47 -9.63 -5.70
CA SER A 417 2.20 -10.07 -4.34
C SER A 417 3.16 -9.41 -3.37
N LEU A 418 2.67 -9.09 -2.19
CA LEU A 418 3.43 -8.63 -1.02
C LEU A 418 3.57 -9.76 -0.01
N ASP A 419 4.09 -9.46 1.20
CA ASP A 419 4.13 -10.44 2.28
C ASP A 419 2.73 -10.90 2.66
N GLY A 420 2.61 -12.17 3.01
CA GLY A 420 1.35 -12.86 3.26
C GLY A 420 1.25 -13.47 4.66
N GLY A 421 0.26 -14.34 4.83
CA GLY A 421 0.06 -15.06 6.09
C GLY A 421 -0.18 -14.12 7.27
N GLY A 422 0.58 -14.28 8.35
CA GLY A 422 0.45 -13.47 9.56
C GLY A 422 0.78 -11.99 9.38
N SER A 423 1.51 -11.62 8.32
CA SER A 423 1.80 -10.21 7.99
C SER A 423 0.63 -9.51 7.28
N THR A 424 -0.31 -10.29 6.71
CA THR A 424 -1.44 -9.73 5.96
C THR A 424 -2.33 -8.86 6.84
N GLN A 425 -2.36 -7.58 6.53
CA GLN A 425 -3.14 -6.57 7.27
C GLN A 425 -3.70 -5.54 6.31
N ILE A 426 -4.92 -5.11 6.58
CA ILE A 426 -5.53 -3.93 5.98
C ILE A 426 -6.19 -3.10 7.06
N ASN A 427 -5.78 -1.85 7.13
CA ASN A 427 -6.29 -0.87 8.06
C ASN A 427 -6.95 0.25 7.28
N THR A 428 -8.14 0.65 7.67
CA THR A 428 -8.81 1.80 7.06
C THR A 428 -9.78 2.46 8.04
N ARG A 429 -10.10 3.71 7.80
CA ARG A 429 -11.26 4.32 8.41
C ARG A 429 -12.51 3.96 7.60
N LEU A 430 -13.64 3.84 8.27
CA LEU A 430 -14.92 3.65 7.62
C LEU A 430 -15.63 4.99 7.41
N PHE A 431 -16.75 4.97 6.69
CA PHE A 431 -17.55 6.15 6.39
C PHE A 431 -17.85 6.98 7.65
N GLY A 432 -17.50 8.26 7.62
CA GLY A 432 -17.73 9.18 8.73
C GLY A 432 -16.92 8.90 10.00
N GLU A 433 -15.99 7.96 9.99
CA GLU A 433 -15.06 7.71 11.10
C GLU A 433 -13.79 8.53 10.96
N THR A 434 -13.25 8.96 12.09
CA THR A 434 -11.95 9.63 12.15
C THR A 434 -10.80 8.67 12.37
N LYS A 435 -11.05 7.53 13.00
CA LYS A 435 -10.06 6.55 13.38
C LYS A 435 -9.86 5.51 12.27
N VAL A 436 -8.59 5.21 11.98
CA VAL A 436 -8.19 4.08 11.15
C VAL A 436 -8.08 2.85 12.03
N ASN A 437 -8.78 1.78 11.67
CA ASN A 437 -8.83 0.52 12.41
C ASN A 437 -8.38 -0.64 11.53
N VAL A 438 -7.93 -1.74 12.15
CA VAL A 438 -7.75 -3.03 11.48
C VAL A 438 -9.12 -3.54 11.05
N ILE A 439 -9.26 -3.93 9.80
CA ILE A 439 -10.56 -4.39 9.25
C ILE A 439 -10.57 -5.89 9.02
N ASN A 440 -9.43 -6.46 8.58
CA ASN A 440 -9.35 -7.88 8.28
C ASN A 440 -9.14 -8.73 9.54
N ASN A 441 -9.45 -10.03 9.44
CA ASN A 441 -9.15 -11.02 10.47
C ASN A 441 -7.68 -11.45 10.32
N THR A 442 -6.80 -10.87 11.11
CA THR A 442 -5.37 -11.21 11.05
C THR A 442 -5.14 -12.68 11.40
N SER A 443 -4.28 -13.38 10.64
CA SER A 443 -4.00 -14.81 10.86
C SER A 443 -3.39 -15.08 12.24
N ASP A 444 -2.67 -14.12 12.83
CA ASP A 444 -2.07 -14.22 14.17
C ASP A 444 -3.06 -13.85 15.31
N GLY A 445 -4.31 -13.47 14.98
CA GLY A 445 -5.29 -12.97 15.95
C GLY A 445 -4.98 -11.58 16.50
N LYS A 446 -3.92 -10.94 16.05
CA LYS A 446 -3.49 -9.57 16.37
C LYS A 446 -2.64 -9.01 15.23
N GLU A 447 -2.44 -7.70 15.20
CA GLU A 447 -1.51 -7.08 14.27
C GLU A 447 -0.08 -7.58 14.50
N ARG A 448 0.56 -8.05 13.44
CA ARG A 448 1.98 -8.37 13.43
C ARG A 448 2.78 -7.09 13.15
N PRO A 449 3.82 -6.75 13.94
CA PRO A 449 4.79 -5.76 13.54
C PRO A 449 5.50 -6.21 12.24
N VAL A 450 5.48 -5.37 11.22
CA VAL A 450 6.05 -5.61 9.89
C VAL A 450 7.15 -4.60 9.59
N SER A 451 8.01 -4.92 8.62
CA SER A 451 9.14 -4.07 8.30
C SER A 451 8.70 -2.75 7.69
N ASN A 452 7.84 -2.81 6.69
CA ASN A 452 7.32 -1.64 6.00
C ASN A 452 5.86 -1.82 5.58
N THR A 453 5.25 -0.74 5.13
CA THR A 453 3.82 -0.68 4.77
C THR A 453 3.65 0.15 3.50
N ILE A 454 2.48 0.01 2.87
CA ILE A 454 2.01 0.95 1.86
C ILE A 454 0.77 1.64 2.41
N LEU A 455 0.85 2.96 2.56
CA LEU A 455 -0.14 3.79 3.21
C LEU A 455 -0.81 4.71 2.18
N PHE A 456 -2.09 4.98 2.38
CA PHE A 456 -2.88 5.82 1.49
C PHE A 456 -3.36 7.07 2.22
N ALA A 457 -3.02 8.24 1.68
CA ALA A 457 -3.37 9.53 2.24
C ALA A 457 -4.11 10.41 1.23
N SER A 458 -4.99 11.27 1.73
CA SER A 458 -5.66 12.30 0.92
C SER A 458 -5.59 13.64 1.65
N ASN A 459 -4.72 14.52 1.16
CA ASN A 459 -4.39 15.79 1.82
C ASN A 459 -5.32 16.92 1.35
N VAL A 460 -6.61 16.74 1.57
CA VAL A 460 -7.62 17.77 1.31
C VAL A 460 -8.09 18.42 2.60
N SER A 461 -8.44 19.69 2.54
CA SER A 461 -9.03 20.41 3.67
C SER A 461 -10.35 19.78 4.07
N LYS A 462 -10.58 19.67 5.37
CA LYS A 462 -11.86 19.24 5.94
C LYS A 462 -12.87 20.39 5.86
N SER A 463 -14.13 20.05 5.59
CA SER A 463 -15.28 20.95 5.67
C SER A 463 -16.25 20.44 6.74
N ASN A 464 -17.00 21.37 7.35
CA ASN A 464 -18.12 21.01 8.23
C ASN A 464 -19.46 20.88 7.45
N ASP A 465 -19.42 21.05 6.15
CA ASP A 465 -20.60 20.97 5.28
C ASP A 465 -20.89 19.50 4.95
N VAL A 466 -21.94 18.96 5.55
CA VAL A 466 -22.35 17.57 5.34
C VAL A 466 -22.90 17.40 3.94
N LYS A 467 -22.30 16.51 3.16
CA LYS A 467 -22.76 16.17 1.80
C LYS A 467 -23.28 14.75 1.68
N GLU A 468 -22.86 13.87 2.57
CA GLU A 468 -23.31 12.48 2.61
C GLU A 468 -23.62 12.09 4.05
N LEU A 469 -24.70 11.34 4.23
CA LEU A 469 -25.06 10.69 5.50
C LEU A 469 -25.08 9.18 5.32
N MET A 470 -24.83 8.46 6.38
CA MET A 470 -25.00 7.01 6.46
C MET A 470 -25.65 6.64 7.79
N VAL A 471 -26.73 5.88 7.74
CA VAL A 471 -27.26 5.17 8.91
C VAL A 471 -26.49 3.86 9.07
N ASN A 472 -26.17 3.48 10.26
CA ASN A 472 -25.15 2.47 10.58
C ASN A 472 -25.34 1.10 9.90
N ARG A 473 -26.57 0.57 9.74
CA ARG A 473 -26.84 -0.68 9.00
C ARG A 473 -28.33 -1.00 8.86
N ASP A 474 -28.66 -1.88 7.93
CA ASP A 474 -29.92 -2.62 7.92
C ASP A 474 -29.93 -3.62 9.08
N ILE A 475 -31.10 -3.84 9.68
CA ILE A 475 -31.27 -4.75 10.82
C ILE A 475 -32.47 -5.66 10.66
N THR A 476 -32.44 -6.81 11.34
CA THR A 476 -33.60 -7.63 11.65
C THR A 476 -33.86 -7.59 13.16
N ILE A 477 -35.09 -7.31 13.56
CA ILE A 477 -35.47 -7.06 14.95
C ILE A 477 -36.83 -7.70 15.24
N PHE A 478 -37.04 -8.19 16.45
CA PHE A 478 -38.35 -8.72 16.87
C PHE A 478 -39.37 -7.60 17.05
N LYS A 479 -40.66 -7.94 16.81
CA LYS A 479 -41.75 -7.04 17.18
C LYS A 479 -41.65 -6.61 18.65
N ASN A 480 -42.12 -5.40 18.95
CA ASN A 480 -42.11 -4.79 20.29
C ASN A 480 -40.71 -4.63 20.93
N THR A 481 -39.63 -4.69 20.17
CA THR A 481 -38.27 -4.41 20.66
C THR A 481 -37.75 -3.08 20.11
N THR A 482 -36.66 -2.60 20.65
CA THR A 482 -36.07 -1.31 20.28
C THR A 482 -34.64 -1.46 19.75
N TYR A 483 -34.25 -0.54 18.85
CA TYR A 483 -32.89 -0.42 18.35
C TYR A 483 -32.52 1.07 18.20
N ALA A 484 -31.35 1.44 18.68
CA ALA A 484 -30.81 2.81 18.54
C ALA A 484 -29.95 2.90 17.27
N PHE A 485 -30.45 3.60 16.26
CA PHE A 485 -29.70 3.91 15.06
C PHE A 485 -28.68 4.99 15.33
N GLN A 486 -27.54 4.89 14.64
CA GLN A 486 -26.52 5.93 14.61
C GLN A 486 -26.41 6.46 13.19
N VAL A 487 -26.14 7.75 13.05
CA VAL A 487 -25.90 8.40 11.77
C VAL A 487 -24.48 8.98 11.77
N ARG A 488 -23.82 8.87 10.62
CA ARG A 488 -22.51 9.47 10.37
C ARG A 488 -22.60 10.35 9.16
N GLY A 489 -21.73 11.35 9.07
CA GLY A 489 -21.68 12.30 7.98
C GLY A 489 -20.29 12.44 7.38
N GLN A 490 -20.25 12.76 6.11
CA GLN A 490 -19.03 13.14 5.39
C GLN A 490 -19.26 14.43 4.61
N ASP A 491 -18.15 15.16 4.42
CA ASP A 491 -18.10 16.28 3.47
C ASP A 491 -17.96 15.75 2.02
N SER A 492 -17.93 16.65 1.03
CA SER A 492 -17.75 16.30 -0.39
C SER A 492 -16.45 15.56 -0.68
N ASN A 493 -15.45 15.73 0.17
CA ASN A 493 -14.14 15.10 0.05
C ASN A 493 -14.05 13.74 0.78
N GLY A 494 -15.16 13.26 1.40
CA GLY A 494 -15.16 12.03 2.19
C GLY A 494 -14.50 12.17 3.55
N ASN A 495 -14.26 13.39 4.04
CA ASN A 495 -13.79 13.58 5.41
C ASN A 495 -14.98 13.48 6.37
N PRO A 496 -14.79 12.86 7.56
CA PRO A 496 -15.83 12.79 8.57
C PRO A 496 -16.21 14.18 9.08
N VAL A 497 -17.51 14.39 9.24
CA VAL A 497 -18.07 15.61 9.85
C VAL A 497 -18.67 15.26 11.21
N ASP A 498 -18.36 16.08 12.21
CA ASP A 498 -18.93 15.93 13.56
C ASP A 498 -20.41 16.32 13.54
N LEU A 499 -21.29 15.35 13.78
CA LEU A 499 -22.74 15.53 13.86
C LEU A 499 -23.27 15.74 15.29
N SER A 500 -22.41 15.84 16.29
CA SER A 500 -22.82 15.94 17.71
C SER A 500 -23.74 17.13 18.01
N LYS A 501 -23.68 18.20 17.22
CA LYS A 501 -24.49 19.41 17.33
C LYS A 501 -25.50 19.56 16.18
N ALA A 502 -25.60 18.54 15.28
CA ALA A 502 -26.48 18.59 14.14
C ALA A 502 -27.92 18.24 14.55
N ASP A 503 -28.90 18.98 14.02
CA ASP A 503 -30.32 18.68 14.21
C ASP A 503 -30.77 17.59 13.22
N ILE A 504 -30.39 16.36 13.52
CA ILE A 504 -30.77 15.19 12.72
C ILE A 504 -32.25 14.91 12.92
N LYS A 505 -33.00 14.91 11.82
CA LYS A 505 -34.43 14.55 11.83
C LYS A 505 -34.58 13.09 11.44
N TRP A 506 -35.30 12.35 12.24
CA TRP A 506 -35.63 10.96 12.02
C TRP A 506 -37.09 10.80 11.62
N SER A 507 -37.32 9.95 10.65
CA SER A 507 -38.67 9.59 10.19
C SER A 507 -38.76 8.13 9.76
N LEU A 508 -40.01 7.63 9.71
CA LEU A 508 -40.30 6.32 9.17
C LEU A 508 -40.96 6.50 7.80
N ASN A 509 -40.39 5.88 6.79
CA ASN A 509 -40.97 5.81 5.46
C ASN A 509 -41.54 4.41 5.24
N SER A 510 -42.66 4.35 4.52
CA SER A 510 -43.19 3.06 4.09
C SER A 510 -42.19 2.41 3.16
N ALA A 511 -41.74 1.20 3.47
CA ALA A 511 -40.92 0.43 2.55
C ALA A 511 -41.75 0.13 1.28
N THR A 512 -41.08 0.07 0.14
CA THR A 512 -41.65 -0.40 -1.12
C THR A 512 -41.37 -1.88 -1.30
N GLY A 513 -42.35 -2.67 -1.74
CA GLY A 513 -42.16 -4.10 -2.01
C GLY A 513 -43.22 -4.99 -1.35
N ALA A 514 -43.20 -6.28 -1.66
CA ALA A 514 -44.23 -7.26 -1.29
C ALA A 514 -44.49 -7.41 0.22
N ASN A 515 -43.49 -7.09 1.06
CA ASN A 515 -43.55 -7.21 2.53
C ASN A 515 -43.51 -5.85 3.24
N ALA A 516 -43.82 -4.76 2.54
CA ALA A 516 -43.82 -3.42 3.12
C ALA A 516 -45.02 -3.24 4.06
N VAL A 517 -44.80 -2.83 5.29
CA VAL A 517 -45.84 -2.54 6.28
C VAL A 517 -45.81 -1.06 6.63
N LYS A 518 -46.91 -0.36 6.42
CA LYS A 518 -47.06 1.05 6.70
C LYS A 518 -47.22 1.28 8.20
N ASN A 519 -46.43 2.23 8.75
CA ASN A 519 -46.53 2.66 10.16
C ASN A 519 -46.29 1.55 11.20
N ASN A 520 -45.40 0.60 10.92
CA ASN A 520 -45.12 -0.50 11.83
C ASN A 520 -43.99 -0.13 12.83
N GLY A 521 -44.27 0.79 13.72
CA GLY A 521 -43.37 1.21 14.75
C GLY A 521 -43.30 2.74 14.88
N SER A 522 -42.37 3.21 15.70
CA SER A 522 -42.07 4.63 15.89
C SER A 522 -40.55 4.85 15.99
N ILE A 523 -40.11 6.06 15.68
CA ILE A 523 -38.71 6.47 15.89
C ILE A 523 -38.69 7.82 16.64
N ASP A 524 -37.86 7.94 17.65
CA ASP A 524 -37.74 9.16 18.43
C ASP A 524 -36.66 10.11 17.84
N LYS A 525 -36.55 11.30 18.43
CA LYS A 525 -35.56 12.33 18.02
C LYS A 525 -34.10 11.89 18.22
N LYS A 526 -33.85 10.85 19.02
CA LYS A 526 -32.51 10.30 19.25
C LYS A 526 -32.18 9.13 18.32
N GLY A 527 -33.07 8.80 17.38
CA GLY A 527 -32.90 7.68 16.47
C GLY A 527 -33.20 6.31 17.09
N VAL A 528 -33.93 6.28 18.22
CA VAL A 528 -34.36 5.01 18.82
C VAL A 528 -35.64 4.58 18.13
N PHE A 529 -35.52 3.53 17.34
CA PHE A 529 -36.67 2.85 16.68
C PHE A 529 -37.30 1.85 17.63
N THR A 530 -38.62 1.88 17.74
CA THR A 530 -39.44 0.88 18.44
C THR A 530 -40.26 0.12 17.38
N ALA A 531 -40.04 -1.19 17.26
CA ALA A 531 -40.76 -2.02 16.31
C ALA A 531 -42.23 -2.16 16.70
N GLY A 532 -43.11 -2.13 15.72
CA GLY A 532 -44.54 -2.38 15.91
C GLY A 532 -44.85 -3.85 16.14
N THR A 533 -46.15 -4.18 16.08
CA THR A 533 -46.69 -5.53 16.38
C THR A 533 -46.73 -6.46 15.17
N LEU A 534 -46.60 -5.93 13.96
CA LEU A 534 -46.73 -6.68 12.70
C LEU A 534 -45.36 -7.02 12.12
N PRO A 535 -45.11 -8.26 11.66
CA PRO A 535 -43.96 -8.58 10.85
C PRO A 535 -43.98 -7.81 9.51
N GLY A 536 -42.79 -7.40 9.02
CA GLY A 536 -42.65 -6.72 7.74
C GLY A 536 -41.46 -5.76 7.69
N ILE A 537 -41.33 -5.09 6.56
CA ILE A 537 -40.17 -4.18 6.32
C ILE A 537 -40.62 -2.73 6.51
N VAL A 538 -39.84 -2.01 7.31
CA VAL A 538 -39.95 -0.57 7.54
C VAL A 538 -38.62 0.09 7.14
N THR A 539 -38.68 1.33 6.65
CA THR A 539 -37.49 2.13 6.35
C THR A 539 -37.34 3.27 7.35
N VAL A 540 -36.24 3.31 8.06
CA VAL A 540 -35.82 4.43 8.90
C VAL A 540 -35.05 5.41 8.04
N GLU A 541 -35.41 6.69 8.06
CA GLU A 541 -34.69 7.77 7.38
C GLU A 541 -34.11 8.74 8.42
N ALA A 542 -32.82 9.07 8.26
CA ALA A 542 -32.16 10.19 8.91
C ALA A 542 -31.96 11.32 7.91
N SER A 543 -32.23 12.56 8.27
CA SER A 543 -32.01 13.72 7.39
C SER A 543 -31.39 14.90 8.12
N LEU A 544 -30.55 15.66 7.38
CA LEU A 544 -29.97 16.94 7.77
C LEU A 544 -30.10 17.91 6.59
N GLY A 545 -31.09 18.81 6.66
CA GLY A 545 -31.48 19.56 5.48
C GLY A 545 -31.96 18.64 4.35
N ASP A 546 -31.35 18.78 3.18
CA ASP A 546 -31.68 17.97 1.99
C ASP A 546 -30.89 16.64 1.94
N VAL A 547 -29.86 16.47 2.81
CA VAL A 547 -29.06 15.25 2.83
C VAL A 547 -29.77 14.17 3.64
N LYS A 548 -29.91 13.00 3.03
CA LYS A 548 -30.69 11.89 3.61
C LYS A 548 -29.90 10.59 3.59
N ALA A 549 -30.18 9.73 4.56
CA ALA A 549 -29.72 8.35 4.60
C ALA A 549 -30.84 7.44 5.13
N VAL A 550 -30.86 6.20 4.67
CA VAL A 550 -31.90 5.24 5.04
C VAL A 550 -31.30 3.94 5.53
N ALA A 551 -32.01 3.26 6.41
CA ALA A 551 -31.75 1.88 6.79
C ALA A 551 -33.05 1.08 6.74
N ARG A 552 -32.97 -0.19 6.31
CA ARG A 552 -34.09 -1.12 6.30
C ARG A 552 -34.18 -1.85 7.63
N VAL A 553 -35.39 -1.95 8.15
CA VAL A 553 -35.69 -2.73 9.34
C VAL A 553 -36.62 -3.85 8.96
N ASN A 554 -36.18 -5.08 9.10
CA ASN A 554 -37.01 -6.26 8.97
C ASN A 554 -37.57 -6.64 10.35
N VAL A 555 -38.81 -6.31 10.61
CA VAL A 555 -39.52 -6.70 11.85
C VAL A 555 -40.02 -8.13 11.68
N VAL A 556 -39.59 -9.02 12.58
CA VAL A 556 -40.01 -10.44 12.57
C VAL A 556 -40.91 -10.76 13.76
N GLY A 557 -41.67 -11.83 13.65
CA GLY A 557 -42.51 -12.32 14.72
C GLY A 557 -41.74 -12.85 15.92
N SER A 558 -42.41 -13.56 16.83
CA SER A 558 -41.78 -14.31 17.90
C SER A 558 -41.00 -15.50 17.36
N ILE A 559 -39.96 -15.93 18.06
CA ILE A 559 -39.33 -17.24 17.81
C ILE A 559 -40.28 -18.30 18.37
N ASP A 560 -40.84 -19.13 17.48
CA ASP A 560 -41.71 -20.23 17.91
C ASP A 560 -40.92 -21.47 18.29
N ARG A 561 -39.69 -21.62 17.77
CA ARG A 561 -38.82 -22.77 18.02
C ARG A 561 -37.34 -22.41 17.80
N LEU A 562 -36.50 -22.81 18.76
CA LEU A 562 -35.04 -22.93 18.59
C LEU A 562 -34.71 -24.40 18.39
N ALA A 563 -34.05 -24.73 17.29
CA ALA A 563 -33.51 -26.05 17.05
C ALA A 563 -32.00 -25.96 16.86
N PHE A 564 -31.23 -26.74 17.60
CA PHE A 564 -29.83 -26.96 17.31
C PHE A 564 -29.76 -28.02 16.19
N THR A 565 -29.14 -27.68 15.08
CA THR A 565 -28.76 -28.69 14.09
C THR A 565 -27.51 -29.37 14.59
N GLU A 566 -27.46 -30.71 14.57
CA GLU A 566 -26.36 -31.53 15.10
C GLU A 566 -24.97 -31.27 14.46
N SER A 567 -24.87 -30.37 13.54
CA SER A 567 -23.62 -29.99 12.82
C SER A 567 -23.02 -28.66 13.25
N GLY A 568 -23.05 -28.34 14.53
CA GLY A 568 -22.50 -27.07 14.98
C GLY A 568 -22.17 -27.03 16.46
N ILE A 569 -21.10 -27.66 16.84
CA ILE A 569 -20.31 -27.17 17.97
C ILE A 569 -19.48 -26.01 17.40
N LEU A 570 -19.83 -24.81 17.81
CA LEU A 570 -19.09 -23.58 17.52
C LEU A 570 -17.72 -23.60 18.19
#